data_20dd48a5a2d90dbd7fadd2b4b64125cb
#
_entry.id   20dd48a5a2d90dbd7fadd2b4b64125cb
#
_cell.length_a   1.000
_cell.length_b   1.000
_cell.length_c   1.000
_cell.angle_alpha   90.00
_cell.angle_beta   90.00
_cell.angle_gamma   90.00
#
_symmetry.space_group_name_H-M   'P 1'
#
loop_
_entity.id
_entity.type
_entity.pdbx_description
1 polymer ?
#
loop_
_entity_poly.entity_id
_entity_poly.type
_entity_poly.pdbx_seq_one_letter_code
_entity_poly.pdbx_strand_id
1 'polypeptide(L)'
;GDKQIAFIHLGADYFMRDAYTLARNFDIIALNNKGEENNSDEKYLHDIAGPLCFAGDYVLKAISLPLLKENDWLGILGTGANTLGLWSRHCSRTIPKVIGFSSEKNEIEILSERMNPFI
;
A
#
# COMPACT_ATOMS: atom_id res chain seq x y z
N GLY A 1 20.43 -4.94 13.84
CA GLY A 1 20.39 -4.41 12.52
C GLY A 1 19.31 -3.37 12.34
N ASP A 2 19.61 -2.41 11.55
CA ASP A 2 18.90 -1.13 11.45
C ASP A 2 17.77 -1.17 10.43
N LYS A 3 17.01 -2.28 10.36
CA LYS A 3 15.87 -2.39 9.49
C LYS A 3 14.62 -1.81 10.15
N GLN A 4 13.93 -0.96 9.41
CA GLN A 4 12.67 -0.34 9.83
C GLN A 4 11.48 -1.23 9.43
N ILE A 5 10.40 -1.16 10.18
CA ILE A 5 9.13 -1.79 9.82
C ILE A 5 8.08 -0.69 9.70
N ALA A 6 7.48 -0.59 8.52
CA ALA A 6 6.38 0.33 8.27
C ALA A 6 5.06 -0.46 8.21
N PHE A 7 4.12 -0.12 9.10
CA PHE A 7 2.77 -0.68 9.07
C PHE A 7 1.88 0.21 8.21
N ILE A 8 1.22 -0.40 7.23
CA ILE A 8 0.34 0.31 6.30
C ILE A 8 -1.10 -0.20 6.40
N HIS A 9 -2.02 0.48 5.70
CA HIS A 9 -3.45 0.17 5.76
C HIS A 9 -3.90 -0.99 4.86
N LEU A 10 -3.06 -1.42 3.92
CA LEU A 10 -3.34 -2.51 2.99
C LEU A 10 -2.38 -3.66 3.26
N GLY A 11 -2.86 -4.87 3.17
CA GLY A 11 -2.07 -6.06 3.39
C GLY A 11 -2.46 -7.17 2.41
N ALA A 12 -2.35 -8.42 2.85
CA ALA A 12 -2.67 -9.58 2.02
C ALA A 12 -4.14 -9.62 1.58
N ASP A 13 -5.04 -8.92 2.23
CA ASP A 13 -6.42 -8.73 1.78
C ASP A 13 -6.51 -8.05 0.40
N TYR A 14 -5.52 -7.24 0.05
CA TYR A 14 -5.36 -6.58 -1.24
C TYR A 14 -4.31 -7.24 -2.13
N PHE A 15 -3.24 -7.73 -1.55
CA PHE A 15 -2.09 -8.27 -2.26
C PHE A 15 -2.00 -9.80 -2.16
N MET A 16 -3.13 -10.47 -1.95
CA MET A 16 -3.17 -11.93 -1.71
C MET A 16 -2.50 -12.73 -2.82
N ARG A 17 -2.73 -12.38 -4.09
CA ARG A 17 -2.11 -13.08 -5.21
C ARG A 17 -0.59 -13.00 -5.15
N ASP A 18 -0.08 -11.85 -4.82
CA ASP A 18 1.35 -11.62 -4.72
C ASP A 18 1.95 -12.30 -3.50
N ALA A 19 1.14 -12.63 -2.49
CA ALA A 19 1.58 -13.44 -1.36
C ALA A 19 1.99 -14.86 -1.75
N TYR A 20 1.49 -15.37 -2.85
CA TYR A 20 1.80 -16.71 -3.37
C TYR A 20 2.90 -16.70 -4.44
N THR A 21 3.35 -15.55 -4.87
CA THR A 21 4.45 -15.44 -5.84
C THR A 21 5.77 -15.19 -5.13
N LEU A 22 6.83 -15.83 -5.61
CA LEU A 22 8.16 -15.73 -5.00
C LEU A 22 8.86 -14.38 -5.29
N ALA A 23 8.41 -13.65 -6.28
CA ALA A 23 8.98 -12.37 -6.65
C ALA A 23 7.87 -11.31 -6.71
N ARG A 24 7.89 -10.40 -5.76
CA ARG A 24 7.08 -9.19 -5.79
C ARG A 24 7.97 -8.02 -6.18
N ASN A 25 7.64 -7.43 -7.30
CA ASN A 25 8.32 -6.23 -7.77
C ASN A 25 7.28 -5.11 -7.91
N PHE A 26 6.94 -4.51 -6.78
CA PHE A 26 6.18 -3.27 -6.79
C PHE A 26 7.13 -2.09 -6.75
N ASP A 27 6.90 -1.14 -7.63
CA ASP A 27 7.53 0.16 -7.48
C ASP A 27 6.83 0.92 -6.35
N ILE A 28 7.62 1.43 -5.44
CA ILE A 28 7.11 2.18 -4.29
C ILE A 28 7.69 3.59 -4.31
N ILE A 29 6.81 4.57 -4.12
CA ILE A 29 7.17 5.95 -3.86
C ILE A 29 6.84 6.32 -2.43
N ALA A 30 7.78 6.98 -1.75
CA ALA A 30 7.57 7.53 -0.42
C ALA A 30 7.13 8.99 -0.52
N LEU A 31 6.04 9.32 0.13
CA LEU A 31 5.48 10.66 0.18
C LEU A 31 5.45 11.13 1.64
N ASN A 32 5.71 12.40 1.87
CA ASN A 32 5.54 12.97 3.20
C ASN A 32 4.05 13.10 3.59
N ASN A 33 3.76 13.59 4.79
CA ASN A 33 2.38 13.75 5.27
C ASN A 33 1.55 14.78 4.48
N LYS A 34 2.19 15.58 3.63
CA LYS A 34 1.53 16.52 2.70
C LYS A 34 1.34 15.94 1.30
N GLY A 35 1.78 14.71 1.06
CA GLY A 35 1.71 14.06 -0.25
C GLY A 35 2.83 14.48 -1.22
N GLU A 36 3.87 15.12 -0.74
CA GLU A 36 5.04 15.48 -1.55
C GLU A 36 6.05 14.33 -1.57
N GLU A 37 6.62 14.03 -2.74
CA GLU A 37 7.58 12.95 -2.87
C GLU A 37 8.86 13.20 -2.08
N ASN A 38 9.28 12.21 -1.31
CA ASN A 38 10.53 12.24 -0.58
C ASN A 38 11.63 11.58 -1.41
N ASN A 39 12.46 12.42 -2.03
CA ASN A 39 13.56 12.00 -2.90
C ASN A 39 14.93 12.04 -2.20
N SER A 40 14.97 11.89 -0.88
CA SER A 40 16.24 11.85 -0.14
C SER A 40 17.15 10.74 -0.66
N ASP A 41 18.42 11.05 -0.85
CA ASP A 41 19.44 10.07 -1.22
C ASP A 41 19.80 9.12 -0.07
N GLU A 42 19.52 9.53 1.16
CA GLU A 42 19.72 8.70 2.34
C GLU A 42 18.60 7.66 2.44
N LYS A 43 18.97 6.39 2.29
CA LYS A 43 18.02 5.26 2.25
C LYS A 43 18.24 4.33 3.43
N TYR A 44 17.14 3.71 3.85
CA TYR A 44 17.10 2.72 4.91
C TYR A 44 16.34 1.48 4.43
N LEU A 45 16.70 0.33 4.95
CA LEU A 45 15.95 -0.89 4.67
C LEU A 45 14.63 -0.90 5.44
N HIS A 46 13.55 -1.16 4.73
CA HIS A 46 12.21 -1.27 5.30
C HIS A 46 11.57 -2.61 4.96
N ASP A 47 10.86 -3.17 5.93
CA ASP A 47 9.80 -4.15 5.67
C ASP A 47 8.46 -3.40 5.71
N ILE A 48 7.61 -3.64 4.72
CA ILE A 48 6.28 -3.04 4.65
C ILE A 48 5.27 -4.10 5.09
N ALA A 49 4.73 -3.90 6.28
CA ALA A 49 3.78 -4.82 6.91
C ALA A 49 2.34 -4.32 6.76
N GLY A 50 1.44 -5.25 6.54
CA GLY A 50 0.01 -4.97 6.49
C GLY A 50 -0.65 -4.99 7.88
N PRO A 51 -1.96 -4.72 7.93
CA PRO A 51 -2.71 -4.59 9.18
C PRO A 51 -3.32 -5.90 9.67
N LEU A 52 -3.13 -7.01 8.97
CA LEU A 52 -3.79 -8.28 9.27
C LEU A 52 -3.12 -9.03 10.42
N CYS A 53 -3.89 -9.81 11.14
CA CYS A 53 -3.44 -10.53 12.33
C CYS A 53 -2.80 -11.89 12.01
N PHE A 54 -1.86 -11.91 11.08
CA PHE A 54 -1.02 -13.11 10.84
C PHE A 54 0.41 -12.72 10.44
N ALA A 55 1.36 -13.58 10.75
CA ALA A 55 2.79 -13.28 10.61
C ALA A 55 3.28 -13.09 9.16
N GLY A 56 2.53 -13.56 8.18
CA GLY A 56 2.87 -13.44 6.76
C GLY A 56 2.36 -12.16 6.08
N ASP A 57 1.74 -11.25 6.83
CA ASP A 57 1.15 -10.03 6.25
C ASP A 57 2.20 -8.96 5.95
N TYR A 58 3.05 -9.26 4.99
CA TYR A 58 4.03 -8.33 4.45
C TYR A 58 3.74 -8.08 2.97
N VAL A 59 3.68 -6.82 2.59
CA VAL A 59 3.57 -6.41 1.18
C VAL A 59 4.92 -6.56 0.49
N LEU A 60 5.97 -6.04 1.10
CA LEU A 60 7.35 -6.16 0.65
C LEU A 60 8.31 -6.28 1.84
N LYS A 61 9.46 -6.89 1.61
CA LYS A 61 10.53 -6.99 2.60
C LYS A 61 11.85 -6.47 2.06
N ALA A 62 12.63 -5.88 2.96
CA ALA A 62 14.00 -5.41 2.72
C ALA A 62 14.10 -4.46 1.51
N ILE A 63 13.18 -3.52 1.40
CA ILE A 63 13.22 -2.49 0.36
C ILE A 63 13.95 -1.24 0.84
N SER A 64 14.65 -0.59 -0.07
CA SER A 64 15.42 0.62 0.20
C SER A 64 14.56 1.86 -0.07
N LEU A 65 14.22 2.59 0.99
CA LEU A 65 13.40 3.80 0.93
C LEU A 65 14.01 4.91 1.80
N PRO A 66 13.68 6.18 1.55
CA PRO A 66 13.94 7.22 2.54
C PRO A 66 13.32 6.85 3.89
N LEU A 67 13.85 7.39 4.97
CA LEU A 67 13.28 7.15 6.31
C LEU A 67 11.81 7.57 6.34
N LEU A 68 10.96 6.61 6.67
CA LEU A 68 9.52 6.83 6.81
C LEU A 68 9.19 7.29 8.23
N LYS A 69 8.23 8.18 8.33
CA LYS A 69 7.69 8.69 9.59
C LYS A 69 6.22 8.37 9.70
N GLU A 70 5.70 8.40 10.90
CA GLU A 70 4.27 8.30 11.14
C GLU A 70 3.49 9.37 10.33
N ASN A 71 2.40 8.96 9.71
CA ASN A 71 1.56 9.76 8.80
C ASN A 71 2.18 10.08 7.43
N ASP A 72 3.32 9.51 7.09
CA ASP A 72 3.77 9.50 5.70
C ASP A 72 2.90 8.59 4.85
N TRP A 73 2.99 8.74 3.54
CA TRP A 73 2.25 7.95 2.57
C TRP A 73 3.18 7.08 1.75
N LEU A 74 2.69 5.92 1.37
CA LEU A 74 3.34 5.06 0.39
C LEU A 74 2.44 4.89 -0.84
N GLY A 75 2.96 5.23 -2.01
CA GLY A 75 2.36 4.87 -3.28
C GLY A 75 2.91 3.54 -3.76
N ILE A 76 2.07 2.53 -3.87
CA ILE A 76 2.44 1.21 -4.41
C ILE A 76 1.90 1.15 -5.82
N LEU A 77 2.81 1.22 -6.80
CA LEU A 77 2.46 1.38 -8.21
C LEU A 77 2.14 0.05 -8.88
N GLY A 78 1.37 0.10 -9.97
CA GLY A 78 1.08 -1.05 -10.80
C GLY A 78 0.16 -2.11 -10.16
N THR A 79 -0.65 -1.73 -9.16
CA THR A 79 -1.44 -2.65 -8.34
C THR A 79 -2.94 -2.65 -8.66
N GLY A 80 -3.38 -1.99 -9.74
CA GLY A 80 -4.80 -1.79 -9.98
C GLY A 80 -5.59 -3.03 -10.42
N ALA A 81 -5.05 -3.79 -11.35
CA ALA A 81 -5.84 -4.82 -12.05
C ALA A 81 -6.09 -6.07 -11.19
N ASN A 82 -5.05 -6.86 -10.94
CA ASN A 82 -5.21 -8.15 -10.26
C ASN A 82 -5.31 -8.05 -8.74
N THR A 83 -4.87 -6.97 -8.15
CA THR A 83 -4.95 -6.78 -6.69
C THR A 83 -6.36 -6.41 -6.28
N LEU A 84 -6.96 -5.39 -6.87
CA LEU A 84 -8.32 -4.99 -6.56
C LEU A 84 -9.35 -6.07 -6.90
N GLY A 85 -9.17 -6.75 -8.04
CA GLY A 85 -10.07 -7.82 -8.49
C GLY A 85 -10.00 -9.09 -7.64
N LEU A 86 -8.95 -9.27 -6.86
CA LEU A 86 -8.75 -10.42 -5.96
C LEU A 86 -8.87 -10.05 -4.49
N TRP A 87 -9.36 -8.87 -4.19
CA TRP A 87 -9.60 -8.44 -2.83
C TRP A 87 -10.41 -9.48 -2.03
N SER A 88 -10.02 -9.69 -0.80
CA SER A 88 -10.73 -10.57 0.12
C SER A 88 -11.13 -9.82 1.39
N ARG A 89 -12.21 -10.29 2.01
CA ARG A 89 -12.69 -9.74 3.27
C ARG A 89 -12.01 -10.36 4.49
N HIS A 90 -10.71 -10.55 4.42
CA HIS A 90 -9.94 -11.12 5.51
C HIS A 90 -10.00 -10.23 6.77
N CYS A 91 -10.15 -10.84 7.94
CA CYS A 91 -10.34 -10.14 9.22
C CYS A 91 -11.53 -9.16 9.22
N SER A 92 -12.56 -9.42 8.43
CA SER A 92 -13.74 -8.56 8.28
C SER A 92 -13.44 -7.13 7.82
N ARG A 93 -12.28 -6.93 7.22
CA ARG A 93 -11.90 -5.64 6.63
C ARG A 93 -12.72 -5.39 5.37
N THR A 94 -12.92 -4.13 5.08
CA THR A 94 -13.73 -3.71 3.95
C THR A 94 -12.88 -3.08 2.87
N ILE A 95 -13.40 -3.07 1.64
CA ILE A 95 -12.74 -2.41 0.52
C ILE A 95 -12.67 -0.90 0.78
N PRO A 96 -11.50 -0.25 0.62
CA PRO A 96 -11.38 1.19 0.74
C PRO A 96 -12.04 1.91 -0.44
N LYS A 97 -12.12 3.22 -0.32
CA LYS A 97 -12.55 4.08 -1.41
C LYS A 97 -11.60 3.95 -2.60
N VAL A 98 -12.16 3.85 -3.79
CA VAL A 98 -11.42 3.87 -5.05
C VAL A 98 -11.68 5.19 -5.74
N ILE A 99 -10.62 5.90 -6.06
CA ILE A 99 -10.69 7.19 -6.75
C ILE A 99 -9.97 7.13 -8.10
N GLY A 100 -10.49 7.83 -9.06
CA GLY A 100 -9.85 8.11 -10.34
C GLY A 100 -9.32 9.54 -10.36
N PHE A 101 -8.27 9.78 -11.12
CA PHE A 101 -7.74 11.12 -11.36
C PHE A 101 -7.60 11.34 -12.87
N SER A 102 -8.16 12.44 -13.35
CA SER A 102 -8.00 12.90 -14.73
C SER A 102 -6.98 14.03 -14.76
N SER A 103 -5.83 13.78 -15.35
CA SER A 103 -4.80 14.81 -15.55
C SER A 103 -5.24 15.90 -16.53
N GLU A 104 -6.07 15.56 -17.53
CA GLU A 104 -6.58 16.53 -18.51
C GLU A 104 -7.51 17.56 -17.87
N LYS A 105 -8.38 17.10 -16.96
CA LYS A 105 -9.36 17.96 -16.28
C LYS A 105 -8.87 18.47 -14.93
N ASN A 106 -7.77 17.91 -14.43
CA ASN A 106 -7.28 18.12 -13.05
C ASN A 106 -8.38 17.87 -12.00
N GLU A 107 -9.14 16.79 -12.19
CA GLU A 107 -10.27 16.42 -11.35
C GLU A 107 -10.11 15.03 -10.75
N ILE A 108 -10.65 14.88 -9.55
CA ILE A 108 -10.77 13.59 -8.85
C ILE A 108 -12.20 13.09 -8.98
N GLU A 109 -12.35 11.83 -9.35
CA GLU A 109 -13.62 11.13 -9.43
C GLU A 109 -13.65 9.98 -8.43
N ILE A 110 -14.74 9.82 -7.71
CA ILE A 110 -14.96 8.65 -6.86
C ILE A 110 -15.51 7.53 -7.73
N LEU A 111 -14.70 6.50 -7.96
CA LEU A 111 -15.09 5.33 -8.74
C LEU A 111 -15.87 4.33 -7.89
N SER A 112 -15.53 4.22 -6.61
CA SER A 112 -16.24 3.38 -5.65
C SER A 112 -16.11 3.94 -4.24
N GLU A 113 -17.22 4.05 -3.54
CA GLU A 113 -17.22 4.44 -2.14
C GLU A 113 -16.66 3.34 -1.23
N ARG A 114 -16.17 3.73 -0.08
CA ARG A 114 -15.75 2.78 0.94
C ARG A 114 -16.93 1.88 1.33
N MET A 115 -16.70 0.58 1.36
CA MET A 115 -17.72 -0.37 1.80
C MET A 115 -18.05 -0.18 3.29
N ASN A 116 -19.34 -0.20 3.62
CA ASN A 116 -19.77 -0.19 5.00
C ASN A 116 -19.51 -1.58 5.65
N PRO A 117 -18.82 -1.66 6.79
CA PRO A 117 -18.49 -2.94 7.41
C PRO A 117 -19.74 -3.68 7.97
N PHE A 118 -20.83 -2.99 8.20
CA PHE A 118 -22.05 -3.53 8.83
C PHE A 118 -23.17 -3.91 7.84
N ILE A 119 -22.88 -3.89 6.58
CA ILE A 119 -23.86 -4.31 5.55
C ILE A 119 -23.61 -5.76 5.14
#